data_eab70fd1ab986d0142813e6edcd5df7d
#
_entry.id   eab70fd1ab986d0142813e6edcd5df7d
#
_cell.length_a   1.000
_cell.length_b   1.000
_cell.length_c   1.000
_cell.angle_alpha   90.00
_cell.angle_beta   90.00
_cell.angle_gamma   90.00
#
_symmetry.space_group_name_H-M   'P 1'
#
loop_
_entity.id
_entity.type
_entity.pdbx_description
1 polymer ?
#
loop_
_entity_poly.entity_id
_entity_poly.type
_entity_poly.pdbx_seq_one_letter_code
_entity_poly.pdbx_strand_id
1 'polypeptide(L)'
;MKKVLKLTLEDTRKMMDGAINKAIELGIDMDIAIVDDGGHLMLFTRMDNAKITSINVSIDKAFTAAAARKATLDYGKSVINHGPAFGIQTSHQGRFCVVGGGLPLFVDGQIVGGIGCSSGSSDQDIVVSQAGIDAILSVK
;
A
#
# COMPACT_ATOMS: atom_id res chain seq x y z
N MET A 1 -17.18 4.05 22.91
CA MET A 1 -17.19 3.71 21.48
C MET A 1 -16.63 4.87 20.68
N LYS A 2 -15.84 4.58 19.65
CA LYS A 2 -15.28 5.61 18.77
C LYS A 2 -16.16 5.81 17.52
N LYS A 3 -16.27 7.05 17.05
CA LYS A 3 -16.64 7.32 15.66
C LYS A 3 -15.36 7.33 14.84
N VAL A 4 -15.35 6.65 13.72
CA VAL A 4 -14.17 6.53 12.84
C VAL A 4 -14.54 6.87 11.41
N LEU A 5 -13.56 7.43 10.67
CA LEU A 5 -13.67 7.61 9.24
C LEU A 5 -13.46 6.27 8.54
N LYS A 6 -14.15 6.07 7.44
CA LYS A 6 -14.02 4.87 6.61
C LYS A 6 -13.87 5.27 5.14
N LEU A 7 -12.98 4.59 4.44
CA LEU A 7 -12.91 4.69 2.98
C LEU A 7 -14.19 4.14 2.36
N THR A 8 -14.67 4.83 1.34
CA THR A 8 -15.75 4.38 0.48
C THR A 8 -15.16 3.75 -0.80
N LEU A 9 -15.98 3.02 -1.55
CA LEU A 9 -15.59 2.52 -2.86
C LEU A 9 -15.17 3.66 -3.79
N GLU A 10 -15.86 4.80 -3.72
CA GLU A 10 -15.53 5.99 -4.53
C GLU A 10 -14.14 6.54 -4.18
N ASP A 11 -13.79 6.60 -2.89
CA ASP A 11 -12.44 7.00 -2.48
C ASP A 11 -11.38 6.07 -3.06
N THR A 12 -11.62 4.76 -2.97
CA THR A 12 -10.67 3.77 -3.49
C THR A 12 -10.51 3.85 -5.00
N ARG A 13 -11.57 4.18 -5.73
CA ARG A 13 -11.50 4.39 -7.19
C ARG A 13 -10.63 5.60 -7.53
N LYS A 14 -10.78 6.70 -6.82
CA LYS A 14 -9.92 7.89 -7.01
C LYS A 14 -8.46 7.58 -6.70
N MET A 15 -8.20 6.85 -5.63
CA MET A 15 -6.84 6.40 -5.29
C MET A 15 -6.27 5.51 -6.41
N MET A 16 -7.06 4.57 -6.89
CA MET A 16 -6.63 3.64 -7.94
C MET A 16 -6.29 4.40 -9.23
N ASP A 17 -7.14 5.33 -9.65
CA ASP A 17 -6.91 6.14 -10.84
C ASP A 17 -5.63 6.97 -10.71
N GLY A 18 -5.39 7.58 -9.55
CA GLY A 18 -4.16 8.32 -9.28
C GLY A 18 -2.91 7.44 -9.37
N ALA A 19 -2.97 6.25 -8.80
CA ALA A 19 -1.87 5.30 -8.84
C ALA A 19 -1.61 4.78 -10.28
N ILE A 20 -2.67 4.38 -10.99
CA ILE A 20 -2.56 3.91 -12.38
C ILE A 20 -1.96 5.00 -13.29
N ASN A 21 -2.45 6.25 -13.17
CA ASN A 21 -1.94 7.36 -13.96
C ASN A 21 -0.45 7.59 -13.70
N LYS A 22 0.01 7.49 -12.46
CA LYS A 22 1.43 7.60 -12.14
C LYS A 22 2.25 6.44 -12.70
N ALA A 23 1.73 5.22 -12.64
CA ALA A 23 2.39 4.05 -13.22
C ALA A 23 2.54 4.21 -14.73
N ILE A 24 1.52 4.71 -15.44
CA ILE A 24 1.58 5.02 -16.86
C ILE A 24 2.63 6.09 -17.15
N GLU A 25 2.66 7.16 -16.37
CA GLU A 25 3.64 8.24 -16.48
C GLU A 25 5.08 7.71 -16.35
N LEU A 26 5.32 6.77 -15.42
CA LEU A 26 6.62 6.14 -15.22
C LEU A 26 6.93 5.05 -16.26
N GLY A 27 5.95 4.63 -17.07
CA GLY A 27 6.11 3.56 -18.05
C GLY A 27 6.24 2.18 -17.44
N ILE A 28 5.61 1.92 -16.29
CA ILE A 28 5.71 0.66 -15.54
C ILE A 28 4.32 0.13 -15.25
N ASP A 29 4.05 -1.11 -15.63
CA ASP A 29 2.84 -1.80 -15.23
C ASP A 29 2.97 -2.30 -13.79
N MET A 30 1.97 -2.02 -12.99
CA MET A 30 1.94 -2.30 -11.55
C MET A 30 0.77 -3.20 -11.18
N ASP A 31 0.96 -3.94 -10.10
CA ASP A 31 -0.11 -4.49 -9.29
C ASP A 31 -0.38 -3.48 -8.15
N ILE A 32 -1.63 -3.10 -7.98
CA ILE A 32 -2.05 -2.06 -7.04
C ILE A 32 -3.19 -2.57 -6.18
N ALA A 33 -3.02 -2.54 -4.87
CA ALA A 33 -4.02 -2.96 -3.90
C ALA A 33 -4.36 -1.83 -2.94
N ILE A 34 -5.63 -1.66 -2.64
CA ILE A 34 -6.13 -0.71 -1.66
C ILE A 34 -6.96 -1.47 -0.63
N VAL A 35 -6.65 -1.24 0.64
CA VAL A 35 -7.30 -1.89 1.78
C VAL A 35 -7.92 -0.85 2.72
N ASP A 36 -8.87 -1.31 3.54
CA ASP A 36 -9.48 -0.48 4.59
C ASP A 36 -8.57 -0.34 5.82
N ASP A 37 -9.08 0.30 6.86
CA ASP A 37 -8.37 0.50 8.13
C ASP A 37 -8.05 -0.79 8.89
N GLY A 38 -8.72 -1.88 8.58
CA GLY A 38 -8.45 -3.22 9.13
C GLY A 38 -7.52 -4.06 8.25
N GLY A 39 -7.06 -3.53 7.11
CA GLY A 39 -6.22 -4.26 6.17
C GLY A 39 -6.98 -5.17 5.21
N HIS A 40 -8.31 -5.04 5.14
CA HIS A 40 -9.14 -5.84 4.24
C HIS A 40 -9.17 -5.24 2.85
N LEU A 41 -9.02 -6.09 1.83
CA LEU A 41 -9.00 -5.67 0.43
C LEU A 41 -10.31 -5.01 0.02
N MET A 42 -10.23 -3.81 -0.56
CA MET A 42 -11.36 -3.10 -1.13
C MET A 42 -11.30 -3.01 -2.66
N LEU A 43 -10.11 -2.76 -3.21
CA LEU A 43 -9.93 -2.64 -4.66
C LEU A 43 -8.54 -3.12 -5.06
N PHE A 44 -8.47 -3.84 -6.17
CA PHE A 44 -7.23 -4.36 -6.72
C PHE A 44 -7.23 -4.21 -8.23
N THR A 45 -6.07 -3.85 -8.80
CA THR A 45 -5.85 -3.84 -10.23
C THR A 45 -4.49 -4.43 -10.57
N ARG A 46 -4.48 -5.35 -11.54
CA ARG A 46 -3.26 -5.77 -12.21
C ARG A 46 -3.22 -5.13 -13.59
N MET A 47 -2.25 -4.28 -13.85
CA MET A 47 -2.02 -3.75 -15.19
C MET A 47 -1.47 -4.87 -16.10
N ASP A 48 -1.60 -4.72 -17.41
CA ASP A 48 -1.48 -5.83 -18.38
C ASP A 48 -0.18 -6.62 -18.27
N ASN A 49 0.96 -5.96 -18.09
CA ASN A 49 2.27 -6.60 -18.03
C ASN A 49 2.86 -6.66 -16.61
N ALA A 50 2.07 -6.39 -15.59
CA ALA A 50 2.54 -6.48 -14.21
C ALA A 50 2.88 -7.93 -13.84
N LYS A 51 3.85 -8.09 -12.97
CA LYS A 51 4.30 -9.42 -12.52
C LYS A 51 3.20 -10.14 -11.75
N ILE A 52 2.98 -11.40 -12.06
CA ILE A 52 1.96 -12.22 -11.38
C ILE A 52 2.28 -12.41 -9.90
N THR A 53 3.55 -12.59 -9.54
CA THR A 53 3.97 -12.70 -8.14
C THR A 53 3.66 -11.44 -7.33
N SER A 54 3.62 -10.30 -7.99
CA SER A 54 3.34 -9.01 -7.37
C SER A 54 1.86 -8.82 -6.98
N ILE A 55 0.96 -9.68 -7.44
CA ILE A 55 -0.44 -9.67 -6.99
C ILE A 55 -0.50 -9.79 -5.46
N ASN A 56 0.03 -10.87 -4.92
CA ASN A 56 0.04 -11.09 -3.48
C ASN A 56 0.93 -10.09 -2.74
N VAL A 57 2.09 -9.73 -3.32
CA VAL A 57 3.00 -8.78 -2.70
C VAL A 57 2.36 -7.41 -2.54
N SER A 58 1.64 -6.90 -3.54
CA SER A 58 0.94 -5.61 -3.43
C SER A 58 -0.15 -5.64 -2.37
N ILE A 59 -0.92 -6.72 -2.30
CA ILE A 59 -1.97 -6.90 -1.29
C ILE A 59 -1.34 -6.97 0.11
N ASP A 60 -0.24 -7.68 0.28
CA ASP A 60 0.44 -7.81 1.57
C ASP A 60 1.11 -6.50 1.99
N LYS A 61 1.66 -5.72 1.06
CA LYS A 61 2.16 -4.37 1.33
C LYS A 61 1.04 -3.46 1.84
N ALA A 62 -0.11 -3.45 1.17
CA ALA A 62 -1.26 -2.64 1.59
C ALA A 62 -1.76 -3.07 2.97
N PHE A 63 -1.94 -4.38 3.20
CA PHE A 63 -2.31 -4.95 4.49
C PHE A 63 -1.37 -4.50 5.60
N THR A 64 -0.08 -4.69 5.40
CA THR A 64 0.94 -4.35 6.40
C THR A 64 0.92 -2.87 6.74
N ALA A 65 0.90 -2.01 5.71
CA ALA A 65 0.92 -0.56 5.93
C ALA A 65 -0.30 -0.07 6.71
N ALA A 66 -1.50 -0.54 6.37
CA ALA A 66 -2.73 -0.15 7.06
C ALA A 66 -2.80 -0.72 8.48
N ALA A 67 -2.58 -2.02 8.64
CA ALA A 67 -2.74 -2.71 9.91
C ALA A 67 -1.63 -2.34 10.92
N ALA A 68 -0.41 -2.13 10.46
CA ALA A 68 0.70 -1.67 11.29
C ALA A 68 0.80 -0.14 11.40
N ARG A 69 0.02 0.60 10.58
CA ARG A 69 -0.01 2.07 10.56
C ARG A 69 1.34 2.69 10.24
N LYS A 70 2.10 2.07 9.34
CA LYS A 70 3.48 2.43 9.05
C LYS A 70 3.85 1.99 7.64
N ALA A 71 4.68 2.79 6.95
CA ALA A 71 5.19 2.40 5.65
C ALA A 71 6.00 1.09 5.72
N THR A 72 5.82 0.21 4.73
CA THR A 72 6.52 -1.08 4.71
C THR A 72 8.04 -0.92 4.62
N LEU A 73 8.53 0.14 3.98
CA LEU A 73 9.97 0.44 3.93
C LEU A 73 10.56 0.65 5.33
N ASP A 74 9.83 1.27 6.24
CA ASP A 74 10.31 1.50 7.61
C ASP A 74 10.51 0.19 8.37
N TYR A 75 9.63 -0.79 8.14
CA TYR A 75 9.85 -2.15 8.65
C TYR A 75 11.03 -2.84 7.97
N GLY A 76 11.19 -2.64 6.67
CA GLY A 76 12.35 -3.15 5.94
C GLY A 76 13.66 -2.70 6.57
N LYS A 77 13.76 -1.44 6.95
CA LYS A 77 14.93 -0.89 7.68
C LYS A 77 15.10 -1.51 9.06
N SER A 78 14.01 -1.86 9.73
CA SER A 78 14.02 -2.43 11.07
C SER A 78 14.37 -3.92 11.13
N VAL A 79 14.38 -4.63 9.99
CA VAL A 79 14.74 -6.06 9.93
C VAL A 79 16.15 -6.30 9.39
N ILE A 80 16.78 -5.30 8.77
CA ILE A 80 18.13 -5.41 8.23
C ILE A 80 19.13 -5.69 9.38
N ASN A 81 20.10 -6.58 9.14
CA ASN A 81 21.17 -6.89 10.08
C ASN A 81 20.68 -7.31 11.48
N HIS A 82 19.60 -8.13 11.52
CA HIS A 82 18.99 -8.53 12.79
C HIS A 82 18.52 -7.32 13.62
N GLY A 83 17.97 -6.29 12.96
CA GLY A 83 17.42 -5.11 13.60
C GLY A 83 16.25 -5.43 14.55
N PRO A 84 15.70 -4.41 15.25
CA PRO A 84 14.71 -4.63 16.34
C PRO A 84 13.46 -5.40 15.95
N ALA A 85 13.07 -5.33 14.67
CA ALA A 85 11.88 -6.02 14.16
C ALA A 85 12.20 -7.31 13.40
N PHE A 86 13.46 -7.77 13.41
CA PHE A 86 13.85 -8.98 12.70
C PHE A 86 12.99 -10.18 13.12
N GLY A 87 12.41 -10.85 12.14
CA GLY A 87 11.49 -11.98 12.36
C GLY A 87 10.01 -11.60 12.21
N ILE A 88 9.65 -10.30 12.24
CA ILE A 88 8.26 -9.86 12.11
C ILE A 88 7.66 -10.27 10.75
N GLN A 89 8.49 -10.39 9.71
CA GLN A 89 8.08 -10.80 8.37
C GLN A 89 7.53 -12.22 8.30
N THR A 90 7.75 -13.03 9.34
CA THR A 90 7.18 -14.38 9.42
C THR A 90 5.79 -14.40 10.06
N SER A 91 5.35 -13.30 10.65
CA SER A 91 4.03 -13.19 11.27
C SER A 91 2.93 -13.12 10.22
N HIS A 92 1.67 -13.32 10.64
CA HIS A 92 0.49 -13.30 9.77
C HIS A 92 0.64 -14.24 8.56
N GLN A 93 1.24 -15.42 8.77
CA GLN A 93 1.46 -16.42 7.70
C GLN A 93 2.31 -15.87 6.54
N GLY A 94 3.29 -15.01 6.85
CA GLY A 94 4.15 -14.38 5.86
C GLY A 94 3.54 -13.15 5.17
N ARG A 95 2.35 -12.73 5.55
CA ARG A 95 1.72 -11.54 4.95
C ARG A 95 2.30 -10.22 5.43
N PHE A 96 3.06 -10.22 6.52
CA PHE A 96 3.73 -9.01 7.00
C PHE A 96 4.89 -8.68 6.06
N CYS A 97 4.65 -7.76 5.13
CA CYS A 97 5.59 -7.42 4.07
C CYS A 97 6.53 -6.30 4.52
N VAL A 98 7.84 -6.53 4.41
CA VAL A 98 8.88 -5.57 4.82
C VAL A 98 9.61 -4.95 3.63
N VAL A 99 9.04 -5.10 2.44
CA VAL A 99 9.55 -4.50 1.19
C VAL A 99 8.82 -3.18 0.92
N GLY A 100 9.57 -2.14 0.56
CA GLY A 100 9.00 -0.82 0.28
C GLY A 100 7.94 -0.83 -0.83
N GLY A 101 6.93 0.02 -0.69
CA GLY A 101 5.82 0.13 -1.64
C GLY A 101 4.44 0.17 -0.98
N GLY A 102 4.33 -0.20 0.29
CA GLY A 102 3.10 -0.06 1.08
C GLY A 102 3.10 1.22 1.89
N LEU A 103 2.04 2.00 1.78
CA LEU A 103 1.86 3.25 2.52
C LEU A 103 0.53 3.27 3.28
N PRO A 104 0.53 3.66 4.55
CA PRO A 104 -0.70 3.88 5.29
C PRO A 104 -1.36 5.18 4.84
N LEU A 105 -2.68 5.22 4.88
CA LEU A 105 -3.44 6.43 4.63
C LEU A 105 -4.05 6.94 5.92
N PHE A 106 -3.63 8.13 6.32
CA PHE A 106 -4.20 8.85 7.47
C PHE A 106 -5.02 10.05 6.98
N VAL A 107 -6.18 10.23 7.60
CA VAL A 107 -7.02 11.42 7.43
C VAL A 107 -7.38 11.93 8.82
N ASP A 108 -7.12 13.20 9.09
CA ASP A 108 -7.32 13.83 10.41
C ASP A 108 -6.72 13.00 11.56
N GLY A 109 -5.52 12.46 11.34
CA GLY A 109 -4.80 11.64 12.32
C GLY A 109 -5.36 10.24 12.53
N GLN A 110 -6.38 9.83 11.78
CA GLN A 110 -6.95 8.48 11.84
C GLN A 110 -6.46 7.64 10.68
N ILE A 111 -6.10 6.39 10.96
CA ILE A 111 -5.86 5.42 9.89
C ILE A 111 -7.19 5.09 9.21
N VAL A 112 -7.27 5.24 7.91
CA VAL A 112 -8.49 4.94 7.13
C VAL A 112 -8.26 3.83 6.11
N GLY A 113 -7.03 3.48 5.85
CA GLY A 113 -6.68 2.41 4.92
C GLY A 113 -5.21 2.40 4.59
N GLY A 114 -4.88 1.73 3.51
CA GLY A 114 -3.53 1.66 2.95
C GLY A 114 -3.54 1.28 1.49
N ILE A 115 -2.42 1.53 0.84
CA ILE A 115 -2.19 1.20 -0.56
C ILE A 115 -0.85 0.48 -0.69
N GLY A 116 -0.80 -0.55 -1.52
CA GLY A 116 0.41 -1.29 -1.83
C GLY A 116 0.57 -1.42 -3.33
N CYS A 117 1.76 -1.10 -3.82
CA CYS A 117 2.14 -1.27 -5.21
C CYS A 117 3.35 -2.19 -5.30
N SER A 118 3.38 -3.01 -6.34
CA SER A 118 4.46 -3.93 -6.62
C SER A 118 4.61 -4.13 -8.12
N SER A 119 5.71 -4.64 -8.56
CA SER A 119 6.17 -4.91 -9.93
C SER A 119 7.26 -3.98 -10.45
N GLY A 120 7.49 -2.83 -9.81
CA GLY A 120 8.62 -1.96 -10.07
C GLY A 120 9.76 -2.18 -9.06
N SER A 121 10.70 -1.24 -9.00
CA SER A 121 11.61 -1.12 -7.86
C SER A 121 10.86 -0.62 -6.63
N SER A 122 11.44 -0.78 -5.44
CA SER A 122 10.82 -0.25 -4.21
C SER A 122 10.55 1.25 -4.30
N ASP A 123 11.47 2.03 -4.86
CA ASP A 123 11.29 3.48 -5.03
C ASP A 123 10.14 3.80 -5.98
N GLN A 124 10.02 3.09 -7.09
CA GLN A 124 8.91 3.24 -8.04
C GLN A 124 7.58 2.84 -7.41
N ASP A 125 7.54 1.74 -6.69
CA ASP A 125 6.35 1.25 -5.98
C ASP A 125 5.85 2.29 -4.98
N ILE A 126 6.76 2.93 -4.24
CA ILE A 126 6.44 4.00 -3.28
C ILE A 126 5.87 5.23 -4.00
N VAL A 127 6.47 5.64 -5.10
CA VAL A 127 5.99 6.81 -5.89
C VAL A 127 4.58 6.58 -6.40
N VAL A 128 4.27 5.39 -6.89
CA VAL A 128 2.93 5.05 -7.38
C VAL A 128 1.92 4.99 -6.24
N SER A 129 2.27 4.39 -5.11
CA SER A 129 1.41 4.37 -3.91
C SER A 129 1.14 5.78 -3.39
N GLN A 130 2.14 6.64 -3.35
CA GLN A 130 1.99 8.03 -2.90
C GLN A 130 1.04 8.81 -3.82
N ALA A 131 1.12 8.59 -5.14
CA ALA A 131 0.20 9.22 -6.09
C ALA A 131 -1.27 8.82 -5.84
N GLY A 132 -1.49 7.56 -5.45
CA GLY A 132 -2.83 7.10 -5.04
C GLY A 132 -3.35 7.84 -3.81
N ILE A 133 -2.52 8.02 -2.80
CA ILE A 133 -2.86 8.79 -1.59
C ILE A 133 -3.13 10.25 -1.94
N ASP A 134 -2.27 10.87 -2.73
CA ASP A 134 -2.38 12.28 -3.12
C ASP A 134 -3.68 12.56 -3.88
N ALA A 135 -4.18 11.58 -4.63
CA ALA A 135 -5.41 11.73 -5.41
C ALA A 135 -6.65 12.04 -4.56
N ILE A 136 -6.68 11.64 -3.29
CA ILE A 136 -7.81 11.96 -2.40
C ILE A 136 -7.47 13.03 -1.35
N LEU A 137 -6.20 13.22 -1.00
CA LEU A 137 -5.78 14.24 -0.04
C LEU A 137 -5.65 15.63 -0.67
N SER A 138 -5.36 15.71 -1.96
CA SER A 138 -5.18 16.98 -2.67
C SER A 138 -6.49 17.62 -3.18
N VAL A 139 -7.61 16.91 -3.06
CA VAL A 139 -8.94 17.44 -3.41
C VAL A 139 -9.47 18.22 -2.21
N LYS A 140 -9.38 19.51 -2.29
CA LYS A 140 -10.02 20.44 -1.36
C LYS A 140 -11.31 20.97 -1.95
#